data_a2319b8e15a87539877f83f864eb2e7e
#
_entry.id   a2319b8e15a87539877f83f864eb2e7e
#
_cell.length_a   1.000
_cell.length_b   1.000
_cell.length_c   1.000
_cell.angle_alpha   90.00
_cell.angle_beta   90.00
_cell.angle_gamma   90.00
#
_symmetry.space_group_name_H-M   'P 1'
#
loop_
_entity.id
_entity.type
_entity.pdbx_description
1 polymer ?
#
loop_
_entity_poly.entity_id
_entity_poly.type
_entity_poly.pdbx_seq_one_letter_code
_entity_poly.pdbx_strand_id
1 'polypeptide(L)'
;GGLLDNTGGHIHPLNLALGEAAAFEKLGGVIYEDSPVIDIRHGKKALIRTDSGSVAADFVVVAGNAYLEGLLPKQQKKSMPCGTQIITTEVLSEEVQKQLLPTDVCVEDCNYLLDYFRLSGDGRLIYGGGTTYGAREPSKIESIILPKMLKTFPQLKNVKIDYAWTGNFLLTLMRLPQFGRINDNVYYAQGYSGHGVTSTHLAGKVISDAIAGQAERFDVFAGLPQYPFPGGRLLRIPYISTGAWYYTMRDKLGV
;
A
#
# COMPACT_ATOMS: atom_id res chain seq x y z
N GLY A 1 -15.17 17.65 -15.57
CA GLY A 1 -16.18 16.61 -15.30
C GLY A 1 -15.56 15.48 -14.52
N GLY A 2 -16.40 14.60 -13.93
CA GLY A 2 -15.98 13.44 -13.16
C GLY A 2 -16.95 12.29 -13.38
N LEU A 3 -16.53 11.08 -12.99
CA LEU A 3 -17.35 9.90 -12.92
C LEU A 3 -17.59 9.58 -11.44
N LEU A 4 -18.85 9.43 -11.03
CA LEU A 4 -19.21 8.98 -9.69
C LEU A 4 -19.51 7.48 -9.73
N ASP A 5 -18.76 6.71 -8.95
CA ASP A 5 -19.04 5.29 -8.71
C ASP A 5 -19.69 5.14 -7.32
N ASN A 6 -20.93 4.71 -7.30
CA ASN A 6 -21.71 4.46 -6.08
C ASN A 6 -21.52 3.04 -5.52
N THR A 7 -20.72 2.20 -6.17
CA THR A 7 -20.47 0.82 -5.72
C THR A 7 -19.22 0.71 -4.84
N GLY A 8 -18.37 1.73 -4.87
CA GLY A 8 -17.17 1.87 -4.04
C GLY A 8 -17.43 2.64 -2.74
N GLY A 9 -16.37 2.91 -2.02
CA GLY A 9 -16.41 3.69 -0.78
C GLY A 9 -15.02 3.93 -0.21
N HIS A 10 -14.96 4.59 0.93
CA HIS A 10 -13.71 4.79 1.66
C HIS A 10 -13.88 4.41 3.14
N ILE A 11 -12.78 4.12 3.77
CA ILE A 11 -12.71 3.65 5.16
C ILE A 11 -11.66 4.43 5.93
N HIS A 12 -11.65 4.28 7.24
CA HIS A 12 -10.54 4.71 8.10
C HIS A 12 -9.54 3.55 8.22
N PRO A 13 -8.40 3.55 7.49
CA PRO A 13 -7.53 2.37 7.37
C PRO A 13 -6.90 1.95 8.71
N LEU A 14 -6.55 2.90 9.59
CA LEU A 14 -6.02 2.57 10.91
C LEU A 14 -7.08 1.88 11.79
N ASN A 15 -8.31 2.37 11.79
CA ASN A 15 -9.38 1.74 12.57
C ASN A 15 -9.71 0.34 12.06
N LEU A 16 -9.63 0.12 10.73
CA LEU A 16 -9.77 -1.21 10.17
C LEU A 16 -8.66 -2.14 10.70
N ALA A 17 -7.40 -1.75 10.59
CA ALA A 17 -6.28 -2.55 11.05
C ALA A 17 -6.33 -2.85 12.56
N LEU A 18 -6.67 -1.85 13.40
CA LEU A 18 -6.83 -2.03 14.85
C LEU A 18 -8.02 -2.96 15.19
N GLY A 19 -9.12 -2.84 14.44
CA GLY A 19 -10.29 -3.71 14.61
C GLY A 19 -9.97 -5.17 14.25
N GLU A 20 -9.23 -5.39 13.17
CA GLU A 20 -8.78 -6.72 12.76
C GLU A 20 -7.79 -7.33 13.78
N ALA A 21 -6.84 -6.53 14.28
CA ALA A 21 -5.92 -6.97 15.32
C ALA A 21 -6.67 -7.40 16.58
N ALA A 22 -7.61 -6.60 17.07
CA ALA A 22 -8.44 -6.93 18.23
C ALA A 22 -9.30 -8.19 18.00
N ALA A 23 -9.85 -8.36 16.79
CA ALA A 23 -10.60 -9.57 16.45
C ALA A 23 -9.71 -10.81 16.41
N PHE A 24 -8.49 -10.70 15.88
CA PHE A 24 -7.50 -11.77 15.87
C PHE A 24 -7.13 -12.22 17.29
N GLU A 25 -6.82 -11.29 18.20
CA GLU A 25 -6.50 -11.59 19.58
C GLU A 25 -7.69 -12.24 20.32
N LYS A 26 -8.91 -11.74 20.09
CA LYS A 26 -10.14 -12.33 20.64
C LYS A 26 -10.35 -13.79 20.21
N LEU A 27 -9.86 -14.16 19.03
CA LEU A 27 -9.87 -15.55 18.53
C LEU A 27 -8.71 -16.40 19.06
N GLY A 28 -7.88 -15.87 19.96
CA GLY A 28 -6.74 -16.56 20.56
C GLY A 28 -5.43 -16.38 19.79
N GLY A 29 -5.40 -15.50 18.81
CA GLY A 29 -4.16 -15.12 18.12
C GLY A 29 -3.23 -14.33 19.05
N VAL A 30 -1.92 -14.36 18.77
CA VAL A 30 -0.91 -13.61 19.52
C VAL A 30 -0.16 -12.70 18.57
N ILE A 31 -0.06 -11.41 18.92
CA ILE A 31 0.67 -10.40 18.16
C ILE A 31 1.98 -10.09 18.90
N TYR A 32 3.10 -10.17 18.19
CA TYR A 32 4.41 -9.78 18.69
C TYR A 32 4.86 -8.52 17.96
N GLU A 33 4.67 -7.37 18.59
CA GLU A 33 5.20 -6.10 18.11
C GLU A 33 6.71 -6.02 18.34
N ASP A 34 7.38 -5.10 17.66
CA ASP A 34 8.83 -4.87 17.76
C ASP A 34 9.68 -6.16 17.61
N SER A 35 9.17 -7.10 16.82
CA SER A 35 9.77 -8.42 16.64
C SER A 35 10.09 -8.70 15.16
N PRO A 36 11.03 -7.94 14.55
CA PRO A 36 11.36 -8.10 13.15
C PRO A 36 11.89 -9.50 12.86
N VAL A 37 11.30 -10.15 11.85
CA VAL A 37 11.77 -11.46 11.38
C VAL A 37 13.04 -11.26 10.55
N ILE A 38 14.13 -11.90 10.97
CA ILE A 38 15.45 -11.81 10.34
C ILE A 38 15.77 -13.02 9.44
N ASP A 39 15.10 -14.15 9.65
CA ASP A 39 15.35 -15.38 8.89
C ASP A 39 14.12 -16.29 8.90
N ILE A 40 13.90 -17.03 7.81
CA ILE A 40 12.90 -18.08 7.68
C ILE A 40 13.60 -19.33 7.17
N ARG A 41 13.80 -20.32 8.05
CA ARG A 41 14.35 -21.62 7.67
C ARG A 41 13.24 -22.56 7.26
N HIS A 42 13.37 -23.08 6.05
CA HIS A 42 12.40 -23.99 5.48
C HIS A 42 12.60 -25.43 6.00
N GLY A 43 11.52 -26.18 6.10
CA GLY A 43 11.52 -27.58 6.55
C GLY A 43 10.11 -28.11 6.70
N LYS A 44 9.92 -29.32 7.22
CA LYS A 44 8.60 -29.90 7.54
C LYS A 44 7.80 -28.95 8.46
N LYS A 45 8.48 -28.33 9.44
CA LYS A 45 8.04 -27.11 10.12
C LYS A 45 8.98 -25.99 9.73
N ALA A 46 8.44 -24.85 9.40
CA ALA A 46 9.25 -23.66 9.13
C ALA A 46 9.66 -23.03 10.47
N LEU A 47 10.92 -22.59 10.59
CA LEU A 47 11.44 -21.90 11.77
C LEU A 47 11.63 -20.42 11.41
N ILE A 48 10.83 -19.57 12.05
CA ILE A 48 10.89 -18.13 11.94
C ILE A 48 11.76 -17.60 13.07
N ARG A 49 12.75 -16.76 12.75
CA ARG A 49 13.69 -16.20 13.73
C ARG A 49 13.56 -14.68 13.80
N THR A 50 13.60 -14.19 15.04
CA THR A 50 13.82 -12.78 15.39
C THR A 50 15.12 -12.67 16.18
N ASP A 51 15.54 -11.45 16.53
CA ASP A 51 16.72 -11.26 17.41
C ASP A 51 16.51 -11.83 18.81
N SER A 52 15.25 -11.86 19.28
CA SER A 52 14.90 -12.25 20.66
C SER A 52 14.36 -13.67 20.80
N GLY A 53 14.07 -14.37 19.69
CA GLY A 53 13.48 -15.69 19.78
C GLY A 53 13.20 -16.36 18.44
N SER A 54 12.48 -17.48 18.50
CA SER A 54 12.08 -18.19 17.30
C SER A 54 10.72 -18.87 17.47
N VAL A 55 10.00 -19.07 16.37
CA VAL A 55 8.73 -19.78 16.30
C VAL A 55 8.84 -20.89 15.26
N ALA A 56 8.47 -22.12 15.65
CA ALA A 56 8.32 -23.23 14.71
C ALA A 56 6.84 -23.37 14.34
N ALA A 57 6.52 -23.28 13.06
CA ALA A 57 5.14 -23.32 12.57
C ALA A 57 4.96 -24.34 11.45
N ASP A 58 3.79 -24.95 11.38
CA ASP A 58 3.41 -25.84 10.27
C ASP A 58 3.22 -25.05 8.98
N PHE A 59 2.67 -23.84 9.05
CA PHE A 59 2.50 -22.90 7.93
C PHE A 59 3.00 -21.52 8.28
N VAL A 60 3.51 -20.81 7.29
CA VAL A 60 3.94 -19.41 7.41
C VAL A 60 3.30 -18.60 6.27
N VAL A 61 2.77 -17.44 6.59
CA VAL A 61 2.29 -16.47 5.61
C VAL A 61 3.14 -15.21 5.69
N VAL A 62 3.87 -14.92 4.61
CA VAL A 62 4.68 -13.71 4.52
C VAL A 62 3.86 -12.61 3.84
N ALA A 63 3.41 -11.65 4.64
CA ALA A 63 2.53 -10.54 4.23
C ALA A 63 3.16 -9.16 4.42
N GLY A 64 4.48 -9.06 4.57
CA GLY A 64 5.21 -7.82 4.88
C GLY A 64 5.27 -6.79 3.75
N ASN A 65 4.79 -7.10 2.54
CA ASN A 65 4.69 -6.21 1.40
C ASN A 65 5.99 -5.39 1.17
N ALA A 66 5.94 -4.05 1.28
CA ALA A 66 7.09 -3.18 1.05
C ALA A 66 8.19 -3.28 2.13
N TYR A 67 7.91 -3.92 3.27
CA TYR A 67 8.76 -3.95 4.47
C TYR A 67 9.47 -5.30 4.70
N LEU A 68 9.61 -6.13 3.67
CA LEU A 68 10.19 -7.49 3.78
C LEU A 68 11.72 -7.54 4.00
N GLU A 69 12.42 -6.46 3.86
CA GLU A 69 13.85 -6.25 4.17
C GLU A 69 14.83 -7.41 3.89
N GLY A 70 14.64 -8.13 2.80
CA GLY A 70 15.57 -9.19 2.41
C GLY A 70 15.08 -10.62 2.65
N LEU A 71 13.99 -10.83 3.37
CA LEU A 71 13.44 -12.16 3.67
C LEU A 71 13.09 -12.97 2.40
N LEU A 72 12.63 -12.31 1.33
CA LEU A 72 12.27 -12.95 0.06
C LEU A 72 13.04 -12.34 -1.12
N PRO A 73 14.35 -12.61 -1.28
CA PRO A 73 15.20 -11.95 -2.26
C PRO A 73 14.80 -12.22 -3.73
N LYS A 74 14.19 -13.37 -4.02
CA LYS A 74 13.69 -13.69 -5.37
C LYS A 74 12.48 -12.82 -5.74
N GLN A 75 11.57 -12.60 -4.81
CA GLN A 75 10.37 -11.78 -4.99
C GLN A 75 10.72 -10.29 -5.05
N GLN A 76 11.71 -9.85 -4.28
CA GLN A 76 12.21 -8.48 -4.30
C GLN A 76 12.79 -8.03 -5.64
N LYS A 77 13.29 -8.93 -6.49
CA LYS A 77 13.73 -8.61 -7.86
C LYS A 77 12.55 -8.26 -8.78
N LYS A 78 11.35 -8.71 -8.43
CA LYS A 78 10.12 -8.58 -9.21
C LYS A 78 9.20 -7.47 -8.69
N SER A 79 9.64 -6.73 -7.68
CA SER A 79 8.86 -5.69 -7.03
C SER A 79 9.76 -4.52 -6.59
N MET A 80 9.15 -3.36 -6.36
CA MET A 80 9.85 -2.14 -5.95
C MET A 80 9.03 -1.38 -4.92
N PRO A 81 9.59 -1.03 -3.75
CA PRO A 81 8.91 -0.15 -2.82
C PRO A 81 8.79 1.26 -3.39
N CYS A 82 7.62 1.84 -3.25
CA CYS A 82 7.30 3.20 -3.64
C CYS A 82 6.64 3.91 -2.46
N GLY A 83 7.07 5.12 -2.17
CA GLY A 83 6.46 5.99 -1.17
C GLY A 83 5.40 6.90 -1.78
N THR A 84 4.32 7.14 -1.07
CA THR A 84 3.33 8.17 -1.36
C THR A 84 3.19 9.09 -0.16
N GLN A 85 2.85 10.35 -0.39
CA GLN A 85 2.84 11.39 0.63
C GLN A 85 1.43 11.87 0.88
N ILE A 86 1.12 12.16 2.13
CA ILE A 86 -0.18 12.68 2.56
C ILE A 86 0.04 13.86 3.50
N ILE A 87 -0.83 14.85 3.38
CA ILE A 87 -1.01 15.92 4.37
C ILE A 87 -2.46 15.93 4.84
N THR A 88 -2.69 16.40 6.08
CA THR A 88 -4.03 16.72 6.56
C THR A 88 -4.07 18.13 7.10
N THR A 89 -5.18 18.80 6.81
CA THR A 89 -5.44 20.12 7.37
C THR A 89 -5.80 20.04 8.85
N GLU A 90 -5.85 21.17 9.51
CA GLU A 90 -6.63 21.37 10.73
C GLU A 90 -8.09 20.97 10.50
N VAL A 91 -8.87 20.83 11.59
CA VAL A 91 -10.31 20.58 11.49
C VAL A 91 -10.98 21.78 10.84
N LEU A 92 -11.68 21.55 9.74
CA LEU A 92 -12.38 22.56 8.97
C LEU A 92 -13.79 22.77 9.52
N SER A 93 -14.34 23.98 9.39
CA SER A 93 -15.75 24.20 9.70
C SER A 93 -16.66 23.41 8.75
N GLU A 94 -17.83 23.03 9.20
CA GLU A 94 -18.81 22.30 8.39
C GLU A 94 -19.15 23.03 7.08
N GLU A 95 -19.18 24.35 7.13
CA GLU A 95 -19.42 25.19 5.95
C GLU A 95 -18.32 25.01 4.91
N VAL A 96 -17.06 25.04 5.32
CA VAL A 96 -15.91 24.81 4.44
C VAL A 96 -15.90 23.38 3.92
N GLN A 97 -16.16 22.40 4.78
CA GLN A 97 -16.25 20.99 4.35
C GLN A 97 -17.28 20.80 3.22
N LYS A 98 -18.48 21.36 3.36
CA LYS A 98 -19.56 21.30 2.36
C LYS A 98 -19.20 22.03 1.05
N GLN A 99 -18.39 23.10 1.14
CA GLN A 99 -17.90 23.79 -0.05
C GLN A 99 -16.82 22.99 -0.80
N LEU A 100 -16.00 22.23 -0.09
CA LEU A 100 -14.94 21.41 -0.69
C LEU A 100 -15.51 20.14 -1.33
N LEU A 101 -16.25 19.39 -0.54
CA LEU A 101 -16.85 18.10 -0.90
C LEU A 101 -18.27 18.05 -0.33
N PRO A 102 -19.28 18.39 -1.14
CA PRO A 102 -20.68 18.47 -0.68
C PRO A 102 -21.27 17.09 -0.33
N THR A 103 -20.66 16.03 -0.77
CA THR A 103 -21.00 14.64 -0.47
C THR A 103 -19.80 13.92 0.13
N ASP A 104 -20.04 12.89 0.93
CA ASP A 104 -18.97 12.06 1.54
C ASP A 104 -18.37 11.10 0.50
N VAL A 105 -17.50 11.65 -0.34
CA VAL A 105 -16.81 10.93 -1.41
C VAL A 105 -15.29 10.97 -1.22
N CYS A 106 -14.61 9.96 -1.69
CA CYS A 106 -13.18 10.03 -1.98
C CYS A 106 -12.99 10.32 -3.47
N VAL A 107 -12.06 11.22 -3.77
CA VAL A 107 -11.78 11.67 -5.13
C VAL A 107 -10.36 11.27 -5.50
N GLU A 108 -10.20 10.80 -6.72
CA GLU A 108 -8.93 10.49 -7.36
C GLU A 108 -8.91 11.16 -8.74
N ASP A 109 -7.83 11.82 -9.10
CA ASP A 109 -7.73 12.45 -10.41
C ASP A 109 -7.34 11.44 -11.50
N CYS A 110 -7.31 11.89 -12.77
CA CYS A 110 -6.99 11.07 -13.92
C CYS A 110 -5.52 11.19 -14.37
N ASN A 111 -4.64 11.81 -13.56
CA ASN A 111 -3.23 11.89 -13.87
C ASN A 111 -2.54 10.53 -13.72
N TYR A 112 -1.45 10.30 -14.41
CA TYR A 112 -0.65 9.10 -14.24
C TYR A 112 -0.05 8.96 -12.84
N LEU A 113 0.38 10.08 -12.25
CA LEU A 113 0.73 10.19 -10.83
C LEU A 113 -0.42 10.90 -10.13
N LEU A 114 -1.32 10.10 -9.59
CA LEU A 114 -2.58 10.53 -9.03
C LEU A 114 -2.41 11.50 -7.86
N ASP A 115 -3.29 12.49 -7.82
CA ASP A 115 -3.65 13.22 -6.61
C ASP A 115 -5.01 12.70 -6.13
N TYR A 116 -5.16 12.49 -4.82
CA TYR A 116 -6.36 11.94 -4.23
C TYR A 116 -6.69 12.63 -2.92
N PHE A 117 -7.98 12.78 -2.62
CA PHE A 117 -8.41 13.50 -1.44
C PHE A 117 -9.79 13.09 -0.96
N ARG A 118 -10.05 13.30 0.32
CA ARG A 118 -11.33 13.11 0.97
C ARG A 118 -11.39 13.88 2.29
N LEU A 119 -12.57 13.98 2.86
CA LEU A 119 -12.71 14.40 4.26
C LEU A 119 -12.50 13.21 5.20
N SER A 120 -11.92 13.48 6.36
CA SER A 120 -11.89 12.54 7.49
C SER A 120 -13.17 12.66 8.32
N GLY A 121 -13.46 11.65 9.14
CA GLY A 121 -14.63 11.66 10.01
C GLY A 121 -14.63 12.78 11.07
N ASP A 122 -13.48 13.39 11.35
CA ASP A 122 -13.33 14.55 12.24
C ASP A 122 -13.28 15.89 11.48
N GLY A 123 -13.56 15.90 10.17
CA GLY A 123 -13.72 17.11 9.38
C GLY A 123 -12.43 17.73 8.85
N ARG A 124 -11.35 16.97 8.70
CA ARG A 124 -10.10 17.40 8.07
C ARG A 124 -10.10 17.07 6.59
N LEU A 125 -9.49 17.88 5.76
CA LEU A 125 -9.15 17.47 4.40
C LEU A 125 -7.87 16.63 4.44
N ILE A 126 -7.97 15.37 4.00
CA ILE A 126 -6.84 14.50 3.73
C ILE A 126 -6.52 14.64 2.25
N TYR A 127 -5.29 15.03 1.92
CA TYR A 127 -4.84 15.19 0.54
C TYR A 127 -3.54 14.41 0.32
N GLY A 128 -3.57 13.49 -0.61
CA GLY A 128 -2.46 12.62 -0.95
C GLY A 128 -2.00 12.79 -2.40
N GLY A 129 -0.77 12.40 -2.66
CA GLY A 129 -0.18 12.45 -3.99
C GLY A 129 1.34 12.35 -3.92
N GLY A 130 1.97 12.65 -5.05
CA GLY A 130 3.41 12.48 -5.19
C GLY A 130 3.82 11.00 -5.13
N THR A 131 5.01 10.71 -5.61
CA THR A 131 5.56 9.35 -5.54
C THR A 131 7.07 9.42 -5.40
N THR A 132 7.62 8.67 -4.47
CA THR A 132 9.05 8.45 -4.33
C THR A 132 9.38 6.99 -4.61
N TYR A 133 10.40 6.75 -5.44
CA TYR A 133 10.81 5.40 -5.80
C TYR A 133 11.96 4.92 -4.94
N GLY A 134 11.91 3.66 -4.48
CA GLY A 134 12.95 3.04 -3.68
C GLY A 134 12.83 3.28 -2.17
N ALA A 135 11.63 3.49 -1.65
CA ALA A 135 11.35 3.69 -0.21
C ALA A 135 12.08 4.89 0.43
N ARG A 136 12.34 5.94 -0.34
CA ARG A 136 12.92 7.18 0.19
C ARG A 136 11.82 8.06 0.76
N GLU A 137 11.98 8.49 1.99
CA GLU A 137 11.10 9.48 2.60
C GLU A 137 11.55 10.89 2.23
N PRO A 138 10.69 11.73 1.66
CA PRO A 138 11.03 13.12 1.40
C PRO A 138 11.10 13.90 2.71
N SER A 139 12.11 14.73 2.86
CA SER A 139 12.31 15.54 4.08
C SER A 139 11.28 16.66 4.27
N LYS A 140 10.52 17.01 3.24
CA LYS A 140 9.57 18.13 3.24
C LYS A 140 8.30 17.75 2.49
N ILE A 141 7.48 16.90 3.09
CA ILE A 141 6.23 16.40 2.50
C ILE A 141 5.28 17.55 2.14
N GLU A 142 5.10 18.50 3.06
CA GLU A 142 4.23 19.65 2.83
C GLU A 142 4.63 20.45 1.58
N SER A 143 5.92 20.68 1.38
CA SER A 143 6.39 21.44 0.21
C SER A 143 6.10 20.75 -1.13
N ILE A 144 5.83 19.45 -1.11
CA ILE A 144 5.47 18.64 -2.29
C ILE A 144 3.95 18.65 -2.50
N ILE A 145 3.18 18.46 -1.42
CA ILE A 145 1.74 18.20 -1.52
C ILE A 145 0.90 19.48 -1.38
N LEU A 146 1.29 20.42 -0.51
CA LEU A 146 0.52 21.66 -0.30
C LEU A 146 0.27 22.46 -1.59
N PRO A 147 1.25 22.65 -2.50
CA PRO A 147 0.98 23.34 -3.76
C PRO A 147 -0.07 22.66 -4.64
N LYS A 148 -0.13 21.33 -4.60
CA LYS A 148 -1.11 20.54 -5.34
C LYS A 148 -2.50 20.70 -4.73
N MET A 149 -2.61 20.59 -3.41
CA MET A 149 -3.84 20.83 -2.68
C MET A 149 -4.38 22.25 -2.95
N LEU A 150 -3.53 23.28 -2.91
CA LEU A 150 -3.93 24.65 -3.17
C LEU A 150 -4.31 24.91 -4.63
N LYS A 151 -3.79 24.14 -5.57
CA LYS A 151 -4.24 24.18 -6.97
C LYS A 151 -5.66 23.66 -7.11
N THR A 152 -6.00 22.60 -6.35
CA THR A 152 -7.36 22.02 -6.33
C THR A 152 -8.33 22.84 -5.50
N PHE A 153 -7.88 23.33 -4.35
CA PHE A 153 -8.66 24.08 -3.36
C PHE A 153 -8.01 25.44 -3.00
N PRO A 154 -8.05 26.44 -3.90
CA PRO A 154 -7.40 27.75 -3.65
C PRO A 154 -7.91 28.47 -2.42
N GLN A 155 -9.15 28.19 -2.00
CA GLN A 155 -9.77 28.77 -0.80
C GLN A 155 -9.07 28.36 0.50
N LEU A 156 -8.25 27.30 0.49
CA LEU A 156 -7.50 26.80 1.64
C LEU A 156 -6.10 27.44 1.81
N LYS A 157 -5.83 28.59 1.15
CA LYS A 157 -4.50 29.23 1.16
C LYS A 157 -3.95 29.55 2.56
N ASN A 158 -4.81 29.73 3.54
CA ASN A 158 -4.44 30.07 4.92
C ASN A 158 -4.67 28.90 5.90
N VAL A 159 -4.99 27.72 5.41
CA VAL A 159 -5.25 26.56 6.25
C VAL A 159 -3.94 26.07 6.88
N LYS A 160 -4.01 25.66 8.13
CA LYS A 160 -2.90 25.02 8.82
C LYS A 160 -2.84 23.54 8.47
N ILE A 161 -1.64 23.02 8.25
CA ILE A 161 -1.38 21.59 8.11
C ILE A 161 -1.01 21.02 9.47
N ASP A 162 -1.83 20.12 9.99
CA ASP A 162 -1.59 19.50 11.30
C ASP A 162 -0.71 18.26 11.20
N TYR A 163 -0.85 17.47 10.12
CA TYR A 163 -0.08 16.24 9.95
C TYR A 163 0.42 16.09 8.52
N ALA A 164 1.63 15.54 8.39
CA ALA A 164 2.23 15.16 7.13
C ALA A 164 3.00 13.84 7.33
N TRP A 165 2.77 12.86 6.47
CA TRP A 165 3.45 11.57 6.57
C TRP A 165 3.61 10.90 5.20
N THR A 166 4.41 9.86 5.17
CA THR A 166 4.59 8.99 4.00
C THR A 166 4.32 7.55 4.39
N GLY A 167 3.95 6.74 3.42
CA GLY A 167 3.82 5.30 3.55
C GLY A 167 4.34 4.60 2.29
N ASN A 168 4.91 3.41 2.46
CA ASN A 168 5.42 2.63 1.34
C ASN A 168 4.43 1.56 0.92
N PHE A 169 4.20 1.46 -0.38
CA PHE A 169 3.54 0.33 -1.02
C PHE A 169 4.50 -0.39 -1.96
N LEU A 170 4.18 -1.60 -2.35
CA LEU A 170 5.02 -2.40 -3.23
C LEU A 170 4.44 -2.41 -4.64
N LEU A 171 5.24 -1.94 -5.60
CA LEU A 171 4.92 -1.90 -7.02
C LEU A 171 5.47 -3.14 -7.72
N THR A 172 4.66 -3.76 -8.56
CA THR A 172 5.08 -4.81 -9.49
C THR A 172 5.10 -4.27 -10.92
N LEU A 173 5.87 -4.88 -11.81
CA LEU A 173 5.96 -4.43 -13.20
C LEU A 173 4.60 -4.51 -13.93
N MET A 174 3.84 -5.57 -13.67
CA MET A 174 2.53 -5.80 -14.30
C MET A 174 1.36 -5.20 -13.52
N ARG A 175 1.62 -4.52 -12.40
CA ARG A 175 0.59 -3.99 -11.48
C ARG A 175 -0.32 -5.08 -10.86
N LEU A 176 -0.05 -6.35 -11.12
CA LEU A 176 -0.75 -7.48 -10.51
C LEU A 176 -0.05 -7.90 -9.22
N PRO A 177 -0.80 -8.30 -8.18
CA PRO A 177 -0.21 -8.80 -6.95
C PRO A 177 0.53 -10.11 -7.17
N GLN A 178 1.53 -10.34 -6.35
CA GLN A 178 2.35 -11.55 -6.36
C GLN A 178 1.85 -12.51 -5.29
N PHE A 179 1.37 -13.66 -5.71
CA PHE A 179 1.05 -14.79 -4.85
C PHE A 179 2.04 -15.92 -5.12
N GLY A 180 2.31 -16.72 -4.11
CA GLY A 180 3.11 -17.93 -4.32
C GLY A 180 3.38 -18.70 -3.04
N ARG A 181 3.99 -19.87 -3.24
CA ARG A 181 4.53 -20.73 -2.19
C ARG A 181 6.04 -20.86 -2.35
N ILE A 182 6.73 -20.87 -1.22
CA ILE A 182 8.13 -21.25 -1.14
C ILE A 182 8.15 -22.58 -0.38
N ASN A 183 8.52 -23.64 -1.05
CA ASN A 183 8.25 -25.00 -0.58
C ASN A 183 6.74 -25.21 -0.32
N ASP A 184 6.36 -26.21 0.47
CA ASP A 184 4.97 -26.61 0.62
C ASP A 184 4.20 -25.79 1.68
N ASN A 185 4.89 -25.06 2.54
CA ASN A 185 4.30 -24.48 3.74
C ASN A 185 4.60 -23.00 4.00
N VAL A 186 5.32 -22.32 3.13
CA VAL A 186 5.56 -20.86 3.25
C VAL A 186 4.87 -20.13 2.11
N TYR A 187 3.75 -19.50 2.42
CA TYR A 187 2.95 -18.73 1.48
C TYR A 187 3.37 -17.26 1.50
N TYR A 188 3.18 -16.56 0.40
CA TYR A 188 3.33 -15.10 0.36
C TYR A 188 2.28 -14.45 -0.51
N ALA A 189 1.87 -13.23 -0.14
CA ALA A 189 1.08 -12.32 -0.95
C ALA A 189 1.59 -10.90 -0.76
N GLN A 190 1.89 -10.20 -1.87
CA GLN A 190 2.48 -8.86 -1.85
C GLN A 190 2.31 -8.13 -3.18
N GLY A 191 2.72 -6.85 -3.25
CA GLY A 191 2.84 -6.14 -4.51
C GLY A 191 1.51 -5.71 -5.11
N TYR A 192 0.61 -5.22 -4.29
CA TYR A 192 -0.74 -4.79 -4.69
C TYR A 192 -0.78 -3.49 -5.49
N SER A 193 0.37 -2.84 -5.71
CA SER A 193 0.56 -1.70 -6.60
C SER A 193 -0.36 -0.50 -6.34
N GLY A 194 -0.70 -0.25 -5.07
CA GLY A 194 -1.60 0.82 -4.64
C GLY A 194 -3.05 0.37 -4.36
N HIS A 195 -3.45 -0.84 -4.75
CA HIS A 195 -4.82 -1.37 -4.59
C HIS A 195 -4.92 -2.41 -3.47
N GLY A 196 -4.21 -2.18 -2.33
CA GLY A 196 -4.04 -3.19 -1.28
C GLY A 196 -5.25 -3.39 -0.38
N VAL A 197 -6.03 -2.36 -0.04
CA VAL A 197 -7.03 -2.43 1.03
C VAL A 197 -8.01 -3.60 0.85
N THR A 198 -8.70 -3.68 -0.28
CA THR A 198 -9.62 -4.79 -0.57
C THR A 198 -8.89 -6.08 -0.97
N SER A 199 -7.79 -5.93 -1.72
CA SER A 199 -7.05 -7.08 -2.27
C SER A 199 -6.35 -7.90 -1.19
N THR A 200 -5.95 -7.31 -0.06
CA THR A 200 -5.34 -8.03 1.06
C THR A 200 -6.34 -8.93 1.77
N HIS A 201 -7.61 -8.53 1.88
CA HIS A 201 -8.68 -9.36 2.44
C HIS A 201 -8.94 -10.59 1.55
N LEU A 202 -9.01 -10.38 0.23
CA LEU A 202 -9.10 -11.49 -0.72
C LEU A 202 -7.88 -12.42 -0.61
N ALA A 203 -6.68 -11.87 -0.51
CA ALA A 203 -5.45 -12.64 -0.35
C ALA A 203 -5.47 -13.48 0.93
N GLY A 204 -5.89 -12.89 2.06
CA GLY A 204 -6.05 -13.61 3.32
C GLY A 204 -7.02 -14.78 3.20
N LYS A 205 -8.19 -14.56 2.58
CA LYS A 205 -9.19 -15.61 2.34
C LYS A 205 -8.64 -16.75 1.47
N VAL A 206 -8.03 -16.40 0.35
CA VAL A 206 -7.50 -17.38 -0.63
C VAL A 206 -6.35 -18.20 -0.03
N ILE A 207 -5.45 -17.58 0.74
CA ILE A 207 -4.37 -18.28 1.45
C ILE A 207 -4.92 -19.17 2.57
N SER A 208 -5.89 -18.69 3.32
CA SER A 208 -6.55 -19.47 4.38
C SER A 208 -7.21 -20.73 3.81
N ASP A 209 -7.94 -20.61 2.69
CA ASP A 209 -8.56 -21.74 2.01
C ASP A 209 -7.49 -22.75 1.53
N ALA A 210 -6.38 -22.25 0.98
CA ALA A 210 -5.28 -23.11 0.53
C ALA A 210 -4.61 -23.88 1.69
N ILE A 211 -4.41 -23.22 2.85
CA ILE A 211 -3.90 -23.88 4.07
C ILE A 211 -4.89 -24.93 4.59
N ALA A 212 -6.18 -24.70 4.43
CA ALA A 212 -7.24 -25.64 4.78
C ALA A 212 -7.44 -26.79 3.76
N GLY A 213 -6.61 -26.85 2.71
CA GLY A 213 -6.64 -27.92 1.71
C GLY A 213 -7.45 -27.59 0.44
N GLN A 214 -7.92 -26.36 0.26
CA GLN A 214 -8.68 -25.88 -0.91
C GLN A 214 -7.82 -24.87 -1.68
N ALA A 215 -6.84 -25.37 -2.47
CA ALA A 215 -5.81 -24.53 -3.08
C ALA A 215 -6.16 -24.03 -4.49
N GLU A 216 -7.28 -24.42 -5.09
CA GLU A 216 -7.60 -24.16 -6.50
C GLU A 216 -7.58 -22.66 -6.84
N ARG A 217 -8.19 -21.83 -5.98
CA ARG A 217 -8.19 -20.37 -6.18
C ARG A 217 -6.81 -19.77 -5.97
N PHE A 218 -6.08 -20.24 -4.97
CA PHE A 218 -4.71 -19.80 -4.72
C PHE A 218 -3.81 -20.10 -5.92
N ASP A 219 -3.91 -21.29 -6.49
CA ASP A 219 -3.08 -21.73 -7.62
C ASP A 219 -3.35 -20.90 -8.88
N VAL A 220 -4.59 -20.44 -9.10
CA VAL A 220 -4.90 -19.46 -10.17
C VAL A 220 -4.12 -18.17 -9.98
N PHE A 221 -4.14 -17.56 -8.79
CA PHE A 221 -3.39 -16.34 -8.52
C PHE A 221 -1.88 -16.55 -8.54
N ALA A 222 -1.40 -17.68 -7.99
CA ALA A 222 0.03 -18.03 -7.99
C ALA A 222 0.57 -18.30 -9.41
N GLY A 223 -0.29 -18.71 -10.34
CA GLY A 223 0.01 -18.90 -11.76
C GLY A 223 0.12 -17.61 -12.57
N LEU A 224 -0.26 -16.44 -12.01
CA LEU A 224 -0.12 -15.17 -12.71
C LEU A 224 1.35 -14.83 -12.99
N PRO A 225 1.65 -14.27 -14.18
CA PRO A 225 3.02 -13.97 -14.55
C PRO A 225 3.65 -12.91 -13.65
N GLN A 226 4.85 -13.17 -13.18
CA GLN A 226 5.61 -12.31 -12.29
C GLN A 226 6.98 -12.00 -12.90
N TYR A 227 7.09 -10.89 -13.60
CA TYR A 227 8.32 -10.49 -14.29
C TYR A 227 9.24 -9.65 -13.40
N PRO A 228 10.56 -9.86 -13.48
CA PRO A 228 11.52 -8.96 -12.84
C PRO A 228 11.55 -7.61 -13.55
N PHE A 229 11.90 -6.55 -12.81
CA PHE A 229 12.17 -5.26 -13.43
C PHE A 229 13.40 -5.35 -14.35
N PRO A 230 13.38 -4.69 -15.53
CA PRO A 230 14.55 -4.58 -16.40
C PRO A 230 15.78 -4.07 -15.64
N GLY A 231 16.91 -4.77 -15.78
CA GLY A 231 18.14 -4.47 -15.03
C GLY A 231 18.08 -4.77 -13.53
N GLY A 232 17.03 -5.48 -13.06
CA GLY A 232 16.88 -5.95 -11.68
C GLY A 232 16.85 -4.82 -10.65
N ARG A 233 17.45 -5.06 -9.47
CA ARG A 233 17.44 -4.08 -8.35
C ARG A 233 18.21 -2.79 -8.64
N LEU A 234 19.23 -2.83 -9.50
CA LEU A 234 20.08 -1.66 -9.80
C LEU A 234 19.35 -0.67 -10.70
N LEU A 235 18.68 -1.12 -11.75
CA LEU A 235 18.09 -0.24 -12.76
C LEU A 235 16.60 -0.01 -12.60
N ARG A 236 15.90 -0.71 -11.69
CA ARG A 236 14.44 -0.55 -11.52
C ARG A 236 14.02 0.87 -11.18
N ILE A 237 14.79 1.60 -10.32
CA ILE A 237 14.47 2.98 -9.94
C ILE A 237 14.67 3.93 -11.14
N PRO A 238 15.84 3.98 -11.82
CA PRO A 238 16.00 4.76 -13.03
C PRO A 238 14.94 4.45 -14.09
N TYR A 239 14.66 3.17 -14.35
CA TYR A 239 13.68 2.74 -15.35
C TYR A 239 12.27 3.31 -15.07
N ILE A 240 11.78 3.13 -13.84
CA ILE A 240 10.43 3.61 -13.46
C ILE A 240 10.40 5.13 -13.38
N SER A 241 11.47 5.78 -12.87
CA SER A 241 11.54 7.24 -12.78
C SER A 241 11.50 7.89 -14.16
N THR A 242 12.18 7.31 -15.15
CA THR A 242 12.11 7.79 -16.55
C THR A 242 10.71 7.63 -17.14
N GLY A 243 10.06 6.48 -16.91
CA GLY A 243 8.67 6.26 -17.32
C GLY A 243 7.71 7.25 -16.65
N ALA A 244 7.83 7.45 -15.34
CA ALA A 244 7.01 8.40 -14.59
C ALA A 244 7.23 9.85 -15.08
N TRP A 245 8.48 10.24 -15.36
CA TRP A 245 8.77 11.54 -15.94
C TRP A 245 8.10 11.72 -17.31
N TYR A 246 8.19 10.72 -18.18
CA TYR A 246 7.53 10.75 -19.49
C TYR A 246 6.00 10.93 -19.35
N TYR A 247 5.33 10.15 -18.49
CA TYR A 247 3.89 10.27 -18.29
C TYR A 247 3.50 11.59 -17.61
N THR A 248 4.30 12.11 -16.68
CA THR A 248 4.08 13.44 -16.09
C THR A 248 4.16 14.55 -17.14
N MET A 249 5.06 14.42 -18.11
CA MET A 249 5.12 15.36 -19.25
C MET A 249 3.86 15.27 -20.12
N ARG A 250 3.36 14.07 -20.38
CA ARG A 250 2.10 13.88 -21.11
C ARG A 250 0.92 14.50 -20.37
N ASP A 251 0.79 14.25 -19.06
CA ASP A 251 -0.26 14.85 -18.22
C ASP A 251 -0.24 16.38 -18.31
N LYS A 252 0.96 17.01 -18.30
CA LYS A 252 1.11 18.47 -18.46
C LYS A 252 0.72 18.99 -19.83
N LEU A 253 0.93 18.20 -20.88
CA LEU A 253 0.62 18.55 -22.25
C LEU A 253 -0.83 18.21 -22.66
N GLY A 254 -1.54 17.45 -21.82
CA GLY A 254 -2.92 17.01 -22.08
C GLY A 254 -3.02 15.98 -23.22
N VAL A 255 -1.98 15.13 -23.42
CA VAL A 255 -1.88 14.14 -24.52
C VAL A 255 -1.59 12.74 -24.01
#